data_620af7f0002a752a980d2ba24bf7318b
#
_entry.id   620af7f0002a752a980d2ba24bf7318b
#
_cell.length_a   1.000
_cell.length_b   1.000
_cell.length_c   1.000
_cell.angle_alpha   90.00
_cell.angle_beta   90.00
_cell.angle_gamma   90.00
#
_symmetry.space_group_name_H-M   'P 1'
#
loop_
_entity.id
_entity.type
_entity.pdbx_description
1 polymer ?
#
loop_
_entity_poly.entity_id
_entity_poly.type
_entity_poly.pdbx_seq_one_letter_code
_entity_poly.pdbx_strand_id
1 'polypeptide(L)'
;MYNKINVVRHVEQRKCISCGKIWDIYVKKINCKKHVHFCPECIQKYDKNERSRIRRANDDEYKKHLQEGKKESHKRNIIHYLWFRAKQRAIKYGYEFNIEEADIIIPKICPILEVPIILGSKGNYEYTPSLDRIDNSKGYIKGNIQVISKKANSMKNSATLEELQKFCTNILRYSLNITEQESNESKDKEL
;
A
#
# COMPACT_ATOMS: atom_id res chain seq x y z
N MET A 1 -17.77 48.13 28.75
CA MET A 1 -17.38 47.10 29.71
C MET A 1 -17.27 45.79 28.95
N TYR A 2 -16.05 45.31 28.69
CA TYR A 2 -15.87 44.00 28.05
C TYR A 2 -16.01 42.88 29.11
N ASN A 3 -17.06 42.06 28.99
CA ASN A 3 -17.22 40.86 29.80
C ASN A 3 -16.03 39.93 29.55
N LYS A 4 -15.12 39.79 30.52
CA LYS A 4 -14.11 38.75 30.54
C LYS A 4 -14.83 37.42 30.66
N ILE A 5 -14.94 36.69 29.54
CA ILE A 5 -15.40 35.29 29.54
C ILE A 5 -14.37 34.49 30.38
N ASN A 6 -14.80 34.02 31.54
CA ASN A 6 -14.02 33.10 32.38
C ASN A 6 -13.82 31.81 31.62
N VAL A 7 -12.68 31.67 30.92
CA VAL A 7 -12.28 30.42 30.27
C VAL A 7 -11.85 29.48 31.37
N VAL A 8 -12.69 28.51 31.69
CA VAL A 8 -12.33 27.38 32.59
C VAL A 8 -11.14 26.66 31.95
N ARG A 9 -10.00 26.64 32.63
CA ARG A 9 -8.80 25.91 32.22
C ARG A 9 -8.77 24.61 33.03
N HIS A 10 -8.66 23.50 32.32
CA HIS A 10 -8.45 22.19 32.97
C HIS A 10 -6.95 21.95 33.09
N VAL A 11 -6.54 21.36 34.20
CA VAL A 11 -5.17 20.94 34.44
C VAL A 11 -5.05 19.46 34.03
N GLU A 12 -4.14 19.15 33.14
CA GLU A 12 -3.79 17.78 32.79
C GLU A 12 -2.32 17.52 33.07
N GLN A 13 -2.04 16.35 33.65
CA GLN A 13 -0.67 15.91 33.86
C GLN A 13 -0.10 15.24 32.60
N ARG A 14 1.13 15.62 32.25
CA ARG A 14 1.87 15.07 31.13
C ARG A 14 3.25 14.60 31.55
N LYS A 15 3.73 13.53 30.92
CA LYS A 15 5.07 13.01 31.14
C LYS A 15 5.97 13.48 29.98
N CYS A 16 7.12 14.07 30.32
CA CYS A 16 8.11 14.49 29.34
C CYS A 16 8.76 13.29 28.67
N ILE A 17 8.75 13.25 27.35
CA ILE A 17 9.35 12.15 26.58
C ILE A 17 10.90 12.15 26.59
N SER A 18 11.52 13.25 27.02
CA SER A 18 12.97 13.37 27.12
C SER A 18 13.52 13.03 28.49
N CYS A 19 12.93 13.59 29.57
CA CYS A 19 13.46 13.45 30.92
C CYS A 19 12.55 12.68 31.89
N GLY A 20 11.36 12.27 31.45
CA GLY A 20 10.40 11.55 32.28
C GLY A 20 9.65 12.41 33.32
N LYS A 21 9.99 13.70 33.47
CA LYS A 21 9.35 14.60 34.46
C LYS A 21 7.86 14.72 34.15
N ILE A 22 7.03 14.62 35.17
CA ILE A 22 5.60 14.89 35.11
C ILE A 22 5.40 16.37 35.39
N TRP A 23 4.58 17.05 34.55
CA TRP A 23 4.24 18.45 34.76
C TRP A 23 2.78 18.72 34.37
N ASP A 24 2.25 19.78 34.94
CA ASP A 24 0.87 20.21 34.70
C ASP A 24 0.81 21.10 33.45
N ILE A 25 -0.16 20.84 32.60
CA ILE A 25 -0.50 21.71 31.48
C ILE A 25 -1.91 22.23 31.61
N TYR A 26 -2.12 23.49 31.22
CA TYR A 26 -3.43 24.10 31.22
C TYR A 26 -4.07 23.96 29.85
N VAL A 27 -5.19 23.25 29.76
CA VAL A 27 -5.92 23.03 28.52
C VAL A 27 -7.31 23.69 28.57
N LYS A 28 -7.80 24.17 27.42
CA LYS A 28 -9.12 24.81 27.31
C LYS A 28 -10.28 23.80 27.33
N LYS A 29 -10.01 22.55 27.00
CA LYS A 29 -10.98 21.43 26.98
C LYS A 29 -10.31 20.17 27.51
N ILE A 30 -11.04 19.36 28.24
CA ILE A 30 -10.61 18.02 28.63
C ILE A 30 -10.35 17.21 27.35
N ASN A 31 -9.31 16.41 27.34
CA ASN A 31 -8.83 15.64 26.18
C ASN A 31 -8.41 16.50 24.97
N CYS A 32 -7.97 17.73 25.24
CA CYS A 32 -7.37 18.55 24.21
C CYS A 32 -6.12 17.84 23.64
N LYS A 33 -6.16 17.47 22.36
CA LYS A 33 -5.02 16.84 21.61
C LYS A 33 -3.85 17.82 21.40
N LYS A 34 -3.61 18.75 22.33
CA LYS A 34 -2.40 19.57 22.32
C LYS A 34 -1.23 18.65 22.73
N HIS A 35 -0.53 18.15 21.73
CA HIS A 35 0.65 17.31 21.92
C HIS A 35 1.82 18.14 22.48
N VAL A 36 1.80 18.36 23.78
CA VAL A 36 2.94 18.92 24.50
C VAL A 36 3.77 17.75 25.02
N HIS A 37 4.83 17.41 24.30
CA HIS A 37 5.66 16.23 24.56
C HIS A 37 6.86 16.53 25.46
N PHE A 38 7.19 17.80 25.65
CA PHE A 38 8.36 18.25 26.40
C PHE A 38 7.96 19.19 27.53
N CYS A 39 8.56 19.01 28.72
CA CYS A 39 8.40 19.96 29.81
C CYS A 39 9.08 21.31 29.45
N PRO A 40 8.73 22.42 30.14
CA PRO A 40 9.29 23.73 29.85
C PRO A 40 10.83 23.77 29.85
N GLU A 41 11.47 23.05 30.76
CA GLU A 41 12.94 22.95 30.84
C GLU A 41 13.54 22.27 29.61
N CYS A 42 12.95 21.17 29.14
CA CYS A 42 13.40 20.51 27.91
C CYS A 42 13.09 21.31 26.64
N ILE A 43 12.03 22.14 26.64
CA ILE A 43 11.76 23.08 25.54
C ILE A 43 12.86 24.14 25.43
N GLN A 44 13.37 24.63 26.57
CA GLN A 44 14.46 25.60 26.58
C GLN A 44 15.81 24.96 26.27
N LYS A 45 16.03 23.73 26.75
CA LYS A 45 17.30 23.00 26.59
C LYS A 45 17.57 22.57 25.12
N TYR A 46 16.53 22.15 24.38
CA TYR A 46 16.70 21.58 23.06
C TYR A 46 16.16 22.49 21.96
N ASP A 47 16.88 22.59 20.84
CA ASP A 47 16.39 23.24 19.64
C ASP A 47 15.23 22.47 18.98
N LYS A 48 14.59 23.06 17.97
CA LYS A 48 13.43 22.45 17.26
C LYS A 48 13.78 21.12 16.60
N ASN A 49 14.98 20.99 16.04
CA ASN A 49 15.39 19.79 15.31
C ASN A 49 15.70 18.67 16.29
N GLU A 50 16.38 18.98 17.40
CA GLU A 50 16.70 18.02 18.45
C GLU A 50 15.43 17.52 19.16
N ARG A 51 14.50 18.39 19.49
CA ARG A 51 13.17 18.01 20.01
C ARG A 51 12.43 17.07 19.04
N SER A 52 12.54 17.30 17.74
CA SER A 52 11.94 16.42 16.73
C SER A 52 12.61 15.05 16.68
N ARG A 53 13.93 14.98 16.87
CA ARG A 53 14.67 13.71 16.97
C ARG A 53 14.27 12.92 18.21
N ILE A 54 14.24 13.56 19.37
CA ILE A 54 13.84 12.94 20.65
C ILE A 54 12.39 12.43 20.56
N ARG A 55 11.48 13.22 19.98
CA ARG A 55 10.10 12.81 19.76
C ARG A 55 10.00 11.57 18.87
N ARG A 56 10.71 11.54 17.75
CA ARG A 56 10.73 10.36 16.86
C ARG A 56 11.32 9.12 17.53
N ALA A 57 12.25 9.30 18.48
CA ALA A 57 12.86 8.17 19.19
C ALA A 57 11.95 7.60 20.29
N ASN A 58 11.21 8.46 21.02
CA ASN A 58 10.59 8.11 22.30
C ASN A 58 9.06 8.14 22.31
N ASP A 59 8.41 8.64 21.25
CA ASP A 59 6.96 8.72 21.14
C ASP A 59 6.45 7.67 20.15
N ASP A 60 5.94 6.55 20.67
CA ASP A 60 5.51 5.42 19.85
C ASP A 60 4.24 5.72 19.07
N GLU A 61 3.32 6.53 19.59
CA GLU A 61 2.12 6.99 18.87
C GLU A 61 2.54 7.88 17.68
N TYR A 62 3.51 8.78 17.88
CA TYR A 62 4.04 9.62 16.81
C TYR A 62 4.78 8.80 15.75
N LYS A 63 5.56 7.77 16.14
CA LYS A 63 6.20 6.84 15.19
C LYS A 63 5.18 6.11 14.35
N LYS A 64 4.10 5.60 14.99
CA LYS A 64 3.01 4.92 14.29
C LYS A 64 2.35 5.83 13.27
N HIS A 65 1.98 7.05 13.67
CA HIS A 65 1.39 8.06 12.79
C HIS A 65 2.30 8.41 11.60
N LEU A 66 3.62 8.56 11.83
CA LEU A 66 4.58 8.80 10.75
C LEU A 66 4.68 7.61 9.79
N GLN A 67 4.63 6.38 10.30
CA GLN A 67 4.65 5.17 9.46
C GLN A 67 3.37 5.04 8.62
N GLU A 68 2.22 5.32 9.21
CA GLU A 68 0.94 5.32 8.51
C GLU A 68 0.91 6.39 7.42
N GLY A 69 1.35 7.62 7.71
CA GLY A 69 1.45 8.69 6.72
C GLY A 69 2.41 8.34 5.56
N LYS A 70 3.54 7.66 5.85
CA LYS A 70 4.44 7.17 4.81
C LYS A 70 3.81 6.08 3.96
N LYS A 71 3.07 5.14 4.56
CA LYS A 71 2.36 4.08 3.82
C LYS A 71 1.31 4.67 2.88
N GLU A 72 0.50 5.62 3.36
CA GLU A 72 -0.51 6.29 2.54
C GLU A 72 0.10 7.13 1.41
N SER A 73 1.18 7.87 1.69
CA SER A 73 1.91 8.62 0.66
C SER A 73 2.49 7.68 -0.40
N HIS A 74 3.08 6.56 0.04
CA HIS A 74 3.62 5.56 -0.87
C HIS A 74 2.54 4.92 -1.75
N LYS A 75 1.38 4.59 -1.17
CA LYS A 75 0.23 4.05 -1.90
C LYS A 75 -0.29 5.02 -2.97
N ARG A 76 -0.43 6.32 -2.63
CA ARG A 76 -0.83 7.36 -3.59
C ARG A 76 0.18 7.49 -4.73
N ASN A 77 1.46 7.47 -4.44
CA ASN A 77 2.52 7.54 -5.46
C ASN A 77 2.47 6.34 -6.41
N ILE A 78 2.13 5.14 -5.91
CA ILE A 78 1.98 3.94 -6.74
C ILE A 78 0.75 4.07 -7.66
N ILE A 79 -0.40 4.52 -7.14
CA ILE A 79 -1.61 4.74 -7.93
C ILE A 79 -1.33 5.72 -9.07
N HIS A 80 -0.74 6.87 -8.75
CA HIS A 80 -0.34 7.86 -9.75
C HIS A 80 0.61 7.25 -10.80
N TYR A 81 1.61 6.49 -10.38
CA TYR A 81 2.54 5.82 -11.28
C TYR A 81 1.82 4.84 -12.22
N LEU A 82 0.91 4.00 -11.72
CA LEU A 82 0.15 3.06 -12.53
C LEU A 82 -0.73 3.79 -13.56
N TRP A 83 -1.44 4.83 -13.14
CA TRP A 83 -2.25 5.67 -14.00
C TRP A 83 -1.42 6.34 -15.10
N PHE A 84 -0.31 6.99 -14.70
CA PHE A 84 0.58 7.67 -15.64
C PHE A 84 1.15 6.70 -16.68
N ARG A 85 1.61 5.52 -16.26
CA ARG A 85 2.13 4.49 -17.17
C ARG A 85 1.06 3.96 -18.12
N ALA A 86 -0.17 3.80 -17.68
CA ALA A 86 -1.29 3.42 -18.53
C ALA A 86 -1.60 4.51 -19.57
N LYS A 87 -1.64 5.77 -19.15
CA LYS A 87 -1.82 6.92 -20.04
C LYS A 87 -0.74 6.99 -21.13
N GLN A 88 0.53 6.80 -20.75
CA GLN A 88 1.63 6.78 -21.72
C GLN A 88 1.49 5.63 -22.74
N ARG A 89 1.07 4.43 -22.29
CA ARG A 89 0.80 3.30 -23.17
C ARG A 89 -0.39 3.58 -24.10
N ALA A 90 -1.47 4.17 -23.57
CA ALA A 90 -2.63 4.54 -24.37
C ALA A 90 -2.27 5.51 -25.50
N ILE A 91 -1.49 6.56 -25.19
CA ILE A 91 -1.00 7.51 -26.19
C ILE A 91 -0.11 6.80 -27.23
N LYS A 92 0.83 5.97 -26.78
CA LYS A 92 1.78 5.29 -27.67
C LYS A 92 1.11 4.34 -28.67
N TYR A 93 0.08 3.62 -28.24
CA TYR A 93 -0.56 2.57 -29.02
C TYR A 93 -1.95 2.95 -29.55
N GLY A 94 -2.41 4.18 -29.32
CA GLY A 94 -3.71 4.66 -29.78
C GLY A 94 -4.91 4.04 -29.05
N TYR A 95 -4.73 3.61 -27.81
CA TYR A 95 -5.83 3.06 -27.01
C TYR A 95 -6.71 4.16 -26.43
N GLU A 96 -8.02 3.90 -26.33
CA GLU A 96 -8.93 4.75 -25.59
C GLU A 96 -8.50 4.85 -24.13
N PHE A 97 -8.65 6.06 -23.52
CA PHE A 97 -8.25 6.31 -22.15
C PHE A 97 -9.23 7.26 -21.46
N ASN A 98 -10.01 6.76 -20.51
CA ASN A 98 -10.98 7.56 -19.77
C ASN A 98 -11.00 7.26 -18.25
N ILE A 99 -9.94 6.62 -17.73
CA ILE A 99 -9.81 6.33 -16.29
C ILE A 99 -9.15 7.48 -15.54
N GLU A 100 -9.51 7.61 -14.27
CA GLU A 100 -8.89 8.48 -13.28
C GLU A 100 -8.08 7.67 -12.26
N GLU A 101 -7.26 8.35 -11.45
CA GLU A 101 -6.53 7.68 -10.36
C GLU A 101 -7.46 7.01 -9.34
N ALA A 102 -8.65 7.59 -9.12
CA ALA A 102 -9.67 7.05 -8.22
C ALA A 102 -10.24 5.70 -8.68
N ASP A 103 -10.20 5.40 -9.99
CA ASP A 103 -10.66 4.13 -10.54
C ASP A 103 -9.67 2.97 -10.27
N ILE A 104 -8.44 3.27 -9.82
CA ILE A 104 -7.40 2.28 -9.59
C ILE A 104 -7.44 1.78 -8.14
N ILE A 105 -8.03 0.63 -7.94
CA ILE A 105 -8.11 -0.03 -6.64
C ILE A 105 -7.05 -1.13 -6.57
N ILE A 106 -6.10 -1.01 -5.62
CA ILE A 106 -5.05 -2.02 -5.41
C ILE A 106 -5.57 -3.04 -4.39
N PRO A 107 -5.84 -4.30 -4.80
CA PRO A 107 -6.28 -5.34 -3.89
C PRO A 107 -5.10 -5.82 -3.02
N LYS A 108 -5.40 -6.44 -1.88
CA LYS A 108 -4.37 -7.07 -1.02
C LYS A 108 -3.79 -8.33 -1.65
N ILE A 109 -4.63 -9.05 -2.38
CA ILE A 109 -4.32 -10.34 -3.02
C ILE A 109 -4.60 -10.19 -4.52
N CYS A 110 -3.70 -10.69 -5.35
CA CYS A 110 -3.86 -10.74 -6.80
C CYS A 110 -5.04 -11.65 -7.16
N PRO A 111 -6.06 -11.17 -7.88
CA PRO A 111 -7.25 -11.98 -8.19
C PRO A 111 -6.97 -13.13 -9.19
N ILE A 112 -5.81 -13.14 -9.85
CA ILE A 112 -5.47 -14.15 -10.86
C ILE A 112 -4.58 -15.26 -10.27
N LEU A 113 -3.59 -14.91 -9.46
CA LEU A 113 -2.63 -15.88 -8.90
C LEU A 113 -2.79 -16.12 -7.40
N GLU A 114 -3.76 -15.44 -6.76
CA GLU A 114 -4.04 -15.54 -5.32
C GLU A 114 -2.82 -15.26 -4.41
N VAL A 115 -1.83 -14.53 -4.94
CA VAL A 115 -0.63 -14.14 -4.20
C VAL A 115 -0.77 -12.72 -3.64
N PRO A 116 -0.12 -12.39 -2.51
CA PRO A 116 -0.15 -11.05 -1.95
C PRO A 116 0.42 -10.02 -2.92
N ILE A 117 -0.23 -8.86 -3.05
CA ILE A 117 0.32 -7.70 -3.76
C ILE A 117 1.15 -6.87 -2.79
N ILE A 118 2.43 -6.70 -3.09
CA ILE A 118 3.41 -6.05 -2.22
C ILE A 118 3.74 -4.66 -2.76
N LEU A 119 3.51 -3.63 -1.91
CA LEU A 119 3.84 -2.25 -2.25
C LEU A 119 5.31 -1.96 -1.90
N GLY A 120 6.14 -1.66 -2.91
CA GLY A 120 7.47 -1.10 -2.71
C GLY A 120 8.52 -2.04 -2.14
N SER A 121 8.50 -3.32 -2.44
CA SER A 121 9.51 -4.27 -1.97
C SER A 121 10.77 -4.24 -2.83
N LYS A 122 11.90 -3.94 -2.21
CA LYS A 122 13.21 -4.27 -2.77
C LYS A 122 13.30 -5.81 -2.83
N GLY A 123 13.35 -6.38 -4.03
CA GLY A 123 13.60 -7.81 -4.22
C GLY A 123 12.42 -8.67 -4.69
N ASN A 124 11.16 -8.28 -4.46
CA ASN A 124 9.99 -9.05 -4.92
C ASN A 124 9.21 -8.30 -6.01
N TYR A 125 9.88 -8.00 -7.11
CA TYR A 125 9.31 -7.24 -8.22
C TYR A 125 8.10 -7.93 -8.87
N GLU A 126 8.06 -9.26 -8.88
CA GLU A 126 6.99 -10.07 -9.46
C GLU A 126 5.63 -9.83 -8.77
N TYR A 127 5.62 -9.54 -7.48
CA TYR A 127 4.41 -9.34 -6.68
C TYR A 127 3.98 -7.88 -6.55
N THR A 128 4.67 -6.97 -7.25
CA THR A 128 4.25 -5.56 -7.26
C THR A 128 2.98 -5.35 -8.08
N PRO A 129 2.17 -4.31 -7.77
CA PRO A 129 0.95 -4.06 -8.52
C PRO A 129 1.23 -3.64 -9.96
N SER A 130 0.42 -4.14 -10.88
CA SER A 130 0.44 -3.80 -12.29
C SER A 130 -0.98 -3.54 -12.77
N LEU A 131 -1.20 -2.43 -13.48
CA LEU A 131 -2.49 -2.13 -14.09
C LEU A 131 -2.61 -2.90 -15.41
N ASP A 132 -3.60 -3.74 -15.48
CA ASP A 132 -3.94 -4.60 -16.61
C ASP A 132 -5.27 -4.16 -17.23
N ARG A 133 -5.45 -4.45 -18.52
CA ARG A 133 -6.74 -4.37 -19.22
C ARG A 133 -7.40 -5.74 -19.20
N ILE A 134 -8.63 -5.86 -18.69
CA ILE A 134 -9.34 -7.13 -18.61
C ILE A 134 -9.47 -7.72 -20.02
N ASP A 135 -9.97 -6.92 -20.95
CA ASP A 135 -10.07 -7.21 -22.39
C ASP A 135 -8.98 -6.42 -23.14
N ASN A 136 -8.03 -7.13 -23.74
CA ASN A 136 -6.92 -6.52 -24.47
C ASN A 136 -7.33 -5.82 -25.78
N SER A 137 -8.53 -6.10 -26.31
CA SER A 137 -9.07 -5.43 -27.49
C SER A 137 -9.53 -4.00 -27.21
N LYS A 138 -9.80 -3.68 -25.93
CA LYS A 138 -10.27 -2.36 -25.48
C LYS A 138 -9.12 -1.56 -24.87
N GLY A 139 -9.36 -0.26 -24.68
CA GLY A 139 -8.42 0.65 -24.02
C GLY A 139 -8.46 0.58 -22.47
N TYR A 140 -7.82 1.57 -21.87
CA TYR A 140 -7.87 1.83 -20.43
C TYR A 140 -9.14 2.62 -20.11
N ILE A 141 -10.26 1.93 -20.06
CA ILE A 141 -11.58 2.52 -19.84
C ILE A 141 -12.19 2.00 -18.52
N LYS A 142 -13.13 2.77 -17.96
CA LYS A 142 -13.84 2.37 -16.75
C LYS A 142 -14.51 1.00 -16.97
N GLY A 143 -14.33 0.09 -16.02
CA GLY A 143 -14.80 -1.30 -16.10
C GLY A 143 -13.91 -2.27 -16.88
N ASN A 144 -12.88 -1.78 -17.61
CA ASN A 144 -11.94 -2.64 -18.34
C ASN A 144 -10.53 -2.66 -17.72
N ILE A 145 -10.38 -2.20 -16.50
CA ILE A 145 -9.10 -2.23 -15.78
C ILE A 145 -9.18 -3.08 -14.53
N GLN A 146 -8.05 -3.70 -14.20
CA GLN A 146 -7.83 -4.38 -12.93
C GLN A 146 -6.39 -4.22 -12.49
N VAL A 147 -6.14 -4.31 -11.17
CA VAL A 147 -4.79 -4.36 -10.63
C VAL A 147 -4.47 -5.79 -10.24
N ILE A 148 -3.47 -6.35 -10.89
CA ILE A 148 -2.96 -7.71 -10.66
C ILE A 148 -1.47 -7.66 -10.32
N SER A 149 -0.90 -8.79 -9.88
CA SER A 149 0.55 -8.88 -9.70
C SER A 149 1.27 -8.72 -11.05
N LYS A 150 2.46 -8.17 -11.03
CA LYS A 150 3.27 -8.06 -12.26
C LYS A 150 3.53 -9.42 -12.89
N LYS A 151 3.70 -10.47 -12.08
CA LYS A 151 3.83 -11.84 -12.56
C LYS A 151 2.60 -12.28 -13.36
N ALA A 152 1.39 -12.10 -12.81
CA ALA A 152 0.15 -12.42 -13.51
C ALA A 152 0.03 -11.63 -14.82
N ASN A 153 0.34 -10.33 -14.79
CA ASN A 153 0.30 -9.49 -15.97
C ASN A 153 1.32 -9.91 -17.04
N SER A 154 2.50 -10.36 -16.62
CA SER A 154 3.51 -10.89 -17.55
C SER A 154 3.07 -12.22 -18.18
N MET A 155 2.42 -13.09 -17.40
CA MET A 155 1.86 -14.37 -17.93
C MET A 155 0.70 -14.13 -18.89
N LYS A 156 -0.19 -13.20 -18.58
CA LYS A 156 -1.31 -12.82 -19.46
C LYS A 156 -0.83 -12.13 -20.74
N ASN A 157 0.11 -11.20 -20.59
CA ASN A 157 0.69 -10.39 -21.67
C ASN A 157 -0.39 -9.80 -22.61
N SER A 158 -0.28 -10.05 -23.92
CA SER A 158 -1.23 -9.62 -24.96
C SER A 158 -2.25 -10.70 -25.35
N ALA A 159 -2.25 -11.85 -24.68
CA ALA A 159 -3.13 -12.95 -25.01
C ALA A 159 -4.61 -12.58 -24.86
N THR A 160 -5.43 -13.07 -25.76
CA THR A 160 -6.89 -13.01 -25.66
C THR A 160 -7.39 -13.99 -24.58
N LEU A 161 -8.63 -13.83 -24.15
CA LEU A 161 -9.24 -14.77 -23.20
C LEU A 161 -9.30 -16.19 -23.78
N GLU A 162 -9.59 -16.35 -25.05
CA GLU A 162 -9.66 -17.63 -25.77
C GLU A 162 -8.28 -18.31 -25.80
N GLU A 163 -7.23 -17.54 -26.10
CA GLU A 163 -5.86 -18.05 -26.10
C GLU A 163 -5.44 -18.51 -24.70
N LEU A 164 -5.78 -17.73 -23.67
CA LEU A 164 -5.50 -18.10 -22.27
C LEU A 164 -6.25 -19.36 -21.85
N GLN A 165 -7.52 -19.50 -22.20
CA GLN A 165 -8.31 -20.71 -21.92
C GLN A 165 -7.69 -21.93 -22.58
N LYS A 166 -7.36 -21.83 -23.88
CA LYS A 166 -6.71 -22.93 -24.62
C LYS A 166 -5.35 -23.29 -24.04
N PHE A 167 -4.54 -22.30 -23.71
CA PHE A 167 -3.23 -22.49 -23.11
C PHE A 167 -3.34 -23.18 -21.75
N CYS A 168 -4.17 -22.71 -20.83
CA CYS A 168 -4.36 -23.32 -19.53
C CYS A 168 -4.89 -24.76 -19.63
N THR A 169 -5.90 -24.99 -20.48
CA THR A 169 -6.49 -26.32 -20.71
C THR A 169 -5.44 -27.31 -21.21
N ASN A 170 -4.61 -26.90 -22.16
CA ASN A 170 -3.60 -27.78 -22.73
C ASN A 170 -2.46 -28.04 -21.73
N ILE A 171 -2.00 -27.03 -20.99
CA ILE A 171 -0.98 -27.23 -19.94
C ILE A 171 -1.47 -28.24 -18.90
N LEU A 172 -2.70 -28.10 -18.41
CA LEU A 172 -3.28 -29.03 -17.45
C LEU A 172 -3.36 -30.45 -18.02
N ARG A 173 -3.80 -30.58 -19.28
CA ARG A 173 -3.86 -31.88 -19.95
C ARG A 173 -2.48 -32.55 -20.07
N TYR A 174 -1.47 -31.79 -20.48
CA TYR A 174 -0.11 -32.33 -20.59
C TYR A 174 0.48 -32.71 -19.24
N SER A 175 0.26 -31.93 -18.20
CA SER A 175 0.77 -32.26 -16.86
C SER A 175 0.10 -33.50 -16.27
N LEU A 176 -1.18 -33.73 -16.50
CA LEU A 176 -1.88 -34.94 -16.07
C LEU A 176 -1.35 -36.19 -16.80
N ASN A 177 -1.11 -36.11 -18.12
CA ASN A 177 -0.57 -37.21 -18.89
C ASN A 177 0.86 -37.60 -18.44
N ILE A 178 1.69 -36.64 -18.04
CA ILE A 178 3.04 -36.89 -17.50
C ILE A 178 2.94 -37.65 -16.16
N THR A 179 2.04 -37.23 -15.27
CA THR A 179 1.87 -37.93 -13.98
C THR A 179 1.32 -39.36 -14.13
N GLU A 180 0.47 -39.63 -15.11
CA GLU A 180 -0.01 -40.99 -15.41
C GLU A 180 1.10 -41.89 -15.97
N GLN A 181 1.98 -41.38 -16.83
CA GLN A 181 3.12 -42.12 -17.37
C GLN A 181 4.14 -42.45 -16.29
N GLU A 182 4.51 -41.51 -15.43
CA GLU A 182 5.42 -41.74 -14.30
C GLU A 182 4.87 -42.76 -13.30
N SER A 183 3.55 -42.75 -13.05
CA SER A 183 2.90 -43.72 -12.16
C SER A 183 2.85 -45.13 -12.74
N ASN A 184 2.83 -45.30 -14.05
CA ASN A 184 2.87 -46.60 -14.72
C ASN A 184 4.29 -47.16 -14.80
N GLU A 185 5.29 -46.33 -15.11
CA GLU A 185 6.70 -46.73 -15.13
C GLU A 185 7.25 -47.13 -13.75
N SER A 186 6.71 -46.58 -12.66
CA SER A 186 7.07 -47.01 -11.31
C SER A 186 6.48 -48.36 -10.91
N LYS A 187 5.31 -48.72 -11.43
CA LYS A 187 4.69 -50.03 -11.19
C LYS A 187 5.38 -51.17 -11.95
N ASP A 188 5.91 -50.86 -13.16
CA ASP A 188 6.64 -51.87 -13.96
C ASP A 188 8.06 -52.16 -13.45
N LYS A 189 8.59 -51.36 -12.54
CA LYS A 189 9.90 -51.58 -11.89
C LYS A 189 9.82 -52.36 -10.58
N GLU A 190 8.62 -52.62 -10.05
CA GLU A 190 8.37 -53.39 -8.82
C GLU A 190 7.96 -54.87 -9.13
N LEU A 191 7.90 -55.27 -10.39
CA LEU A 191 7.68 -56.65 -10.85
C LEU A 191 8.98 -57.24 -11.38
#